data_b86d268e8307fb91f2fd4a36739857fc
#
_entry.id   b86d268e8307fb91f2fd4a36739857fc
#
_cell.length_a   1.000
_cell.length_b   1.000
_cell.length_c   1.000
_cell.angle_alpha   90.00
_cell.angle_beta   90.00
_cell.angle_gamma   90.00
#
_symmetry.space_group_name_H-M   'P 1'
#
loop_
_entity.id
_entity.type
_entity.pdbx_description
1 polymer ?
#
loop_
_entity_poly.entity_id
_entity_poly.type
_entity_poly.pdbx_seq_one_letter_code
_entity_poly.pdbx_strand_id
1 'polypeptide(L)'
;MSSQSIPIYRRPLFSTSTVHDDLFDNYDIVIIFHSSQNFSKMNTIGYVNPYFVATIDDQISFTSTSKWNDEEWIIRNIPRNAKLLVKVYNKNEKGCDDNYIGQFEILNIINYDAPPNGHIIIDSYGQHKGHFHLSIDSKKSSNETQQLPRYTFDGPCRYSRYDFLPISHYTERIYSTWTIQLRRILSYFSSDERQQWNRQYKPVQQVTSDYLGISTTHNMMALAQKTFNEKTVRHDENGQLRSADDLWKLVLMDKTIQQIRPRIYTYIIDDTTWQFTEIDPRVFADSTIKHARLANWSEYICYAGEFHLRPKFGWTKLNDEWELVFDNASGTYSPNAELLINLKKLLLFNFPGLNITTYDYKDPMLRESIEQLEIIARRYKNTGRQEQ
;
A
#
# COMPACT_ATOMS: atom_id res chain seq x y z
N MET A 1 -6.82 -34.12 -12.75
CA MET A 1 -7.00 -32.66 -12.78
C MET A 1 -6.26 -32.11 -11.58
N SER A 2 -5.02 -31.67 -11.77
CA SER A 2 -4.13 -31.21 -10.70
C SER A 2 -4.32 -29.70 -10.53
N SER A 3 -4.85 -29.32 -9.39
CA SER A 3 -4.89 -27.93 -8.95
C SER A 3 -3.47 -27.46 -8.68
N GLN A 4 -2.92 -26.60 -9.54
CA GLN A 4 -1.70 -25.88 -9.27
C GLN A 4 -2.02 -24.78 -8.25
N SER A 5 -1.53 -24.96 -7.03
CA SER A 5 -1.55 -23.95 -5.99
C SER A 5 -0.63 -22.79 -6.37
N ILE A 6 -1.14 -21.57 -6.31
CA ILE A 6 -0.37 -20.32 -6.44
C ILE A 6 0.69 -20.31 -5.34
N PRO A 7 1.97 -20.05 -5.64
CA PRO A 7 3.02 -20.03 -4.64
C PRO A 7 2.83 -18.84 -3.69
N ILE A 8 2.56 -19.15 -2.43
CA ILE A 8 2.56 -18.17 -1.36
C ILE A 8 4.00 -17.76 -1.12
N TYR A 9 4.32 -16.50 -1.36
CA TYR A 9 5.63 -15.94 -1.05
C TYR A 9 5.87 -16.00 0.45
N ARG A 10 6.60 -17.03 0.90
CA ARG A 10 7.21 -17.05 2.23
C ARG A 10 8.47 -16.20 2.15
N ARG A 11 8.45 -14.98 2.67
CA ARG A 11 9.70 -14.27 2.97
C ARG A 11 10.47 -15.08 4.00
N PRO A 12 11.75 -15.37 3.78
CA PRO A 12 12.56 -16.06 4.78
C PRO A 12 12.65 -15.21 6.04
N LEU A 13 12.45 -15.86 7.18
CA LEU A 13 12.76 -15.30 8.50
C LEU A 13 14.22 -14.83 8.49
N PHE A 14 14.46 -13.55 8.76
CA PHE A 14 15.79 -13.04 8.97
C PHE A 14 16.43 -13.83 10.13
N SER A 15 17.32 -14.76 9.82
CA SER A 15 18.20 -15.32 10.82
C SER A 15 19.17 -14.23 11.24
N THR A 16 19.19 -13.89 12.50
CA THR A 16 20.26 -13.13 13.15
C THR A 16 21.52 -14.00 13.17
N SER A 17 22.15 -14.20 12.03
CA SER A 17 23.51 -14.70 11.97
C SER A 17 24.43 -13.48 12.05
N THR A 18 25.03 -13.25 13.19
CA THR A 18 26.27 -12.48 13.34
C THR A 18 27.38 -13.20 12.58
N VAL A 19 27.35 -13.12 11.25
CA VAL A 19 28.47 -13.45 10.41
C VAL A 19 29.19 -12.13 10.17
N HIS A 20 30.48 -12.09 10.44
CA HIS A 20 31.40 -11.02 10.11
C HIS A 20 31.09 -10.49 8.70
N ASP A 21 30.54 -9.28 8.66
CA ASP A 21 30.12 -8.59 7.44
C ASP A 21 31.32 -7.83 6.87
N ASP A 22 32.40 -8.59 6.61
CA ASP A 22 33.59 -8.07 5.96
C ASP A 22 33.36 -7.97 4.44
N LEU A 23 33.30 -6.71 3.96
CA LEU A 23 33.57 -6.33 2.56
C LEU A 23 32.51 -6.63 1.50
N PHE A 24 31.24 -6.50 1.78
CA PHE A 24 30.26 -6.38 0.70
C PHE A 24 30.02 -4.90 0.36
N ASP A 25 30.56 -4.48 -0.78
CA ASP A 25 30.20 -3.19 -1.38
C ASP A 25 28.68 -3.14 -1.59
N ASN A 26 27.99 -2.28 -0.85
CA ASN A 26 26.58 -2.02 -1.01
C ASN A 26 26.36 -0.80 -1.91
N TYR A 27 25.26 -0.80 -2.63
CA TYR A 27 24.95 0.20 -3.65
C TYR A 27 23.58 0.80 -3.43
N ASP A 28 23.44 2.05 -3.82
CA ASP A 28 22.17 2.75 -3.99
C ASP A 28 21.85 2.77 -5.47
N ILE A 29 20.62 2.47 -5.84
CA ILE A 29 20.18 2.44 -7.23
C ILE A 29 18.95 3.32 -7.46
N VAL A 30 18.87 3.80 -8.69
CA VAL A 30 17.69 4.45 -9.27
C VAL A 30 17.33 3.70 -10.53
N ILE A 31 16.17 3.09 -10.58
CA ILE A 31 15.62 2.44 -11.77
C ILE A 31 14.57 3.36 -12.36
N ILE A 32 14.63 3.62 -13.67
CA ILE A 32 13.61 4.34 -14.41
C ILE A 32 13.00 3.37 -15.42
N PHE A 33 11.72 3.09 -15.28
CA PHE A 33 10.96 2.25 -16.21
C PHE A 33 10.33 3.12 -17.29
N HIS A 34 10.95 3.18 -18.47
CA HIS A 34 10.57 4.12 -19.51
C HIS A 34 9.27 3.74 -20.22
N SER A 35 9.25 2.60 -20.86
CA SER A 35 8.09 2.16 -21.66
C SER A 35 8.23 0.69 -22.09
N SER A 36 7.17 0.18 -22.66
CA SER A 36 7.22 -1.08 -23.41
C SER A 36 6.73 -0.85 -24.83
N GLN A 37 7.29 -1.58 -25.76
CA GLN A 37 6.97 -1.48 -27.18
C GLN A 37 6.66 -2.85 -27.79
N ASN A 38 5.85 -2.84 -28.85
CA ASN A 38 5.58 -4.01 -29.69
C ASN A 38 5.05 -5.22 -28.91
N PHE A 39 4.18 -5.01 -27.91
CA PHE A 39 3.37 -6.14 -27.45
C PHE A 39 2.69 -6.77 -28.67
N SER A 40 3.16 -7.96 -29.07
CA SER A 40 2.52 -8.70 -30.17
C SER A 40 1.03 -8.73 -29.90
N LYS A 41 0.21 -8.41 -30.91
CA LYS A 41 -1.25 -8.43 -30.82
C LYS A 41 -1.66 -9.75 -30.18
N MET A 42 -1.96 -9.72 -28.89
CA MET A 42 -2.55 -10.87 -28.22
C MET A 42 -3.86 -11.12 -28.95
N ASN A 43 -4.12 -12.37 -29.36
CA ASN A 43 -5.36 -12.79 -30.03
C ASN A 43 -6.60 -12.64 -29.13
N THR A 44 -6.64 -11.65 -28.26
CA THR A 44 -7.73 -11.32 -27.38
C THR A 44 -8.48 -10.12 -27.95
N ILE A 45 -9.73 -10.35 -28.23
CA ILE A 45 -10.72 -9.29 -28.53
C ILE A 45 -10.82 -8.46 -27.23
N GLY A 46 -10.11 -7.34 -27.15
CA GLY A 46 -10.15 -6.45 -25.98
C GLY A 46 -8.96 -5.48 -25.93
N TYR A 47 -9.09 -4.41 -25.16
CA TYR A 47 -8.00 -3.48 -24.88
C TYR A 47 -6.95 -4.18 -24.04
N VAL A 48 -5.68 -4.10 -24.44
CA VAL A 48 -4.54 -4.56 -23.65
C VAL A 48 -4.29 -3.49 -22.59
N ASN A 49 -4.37 -3.87 -21.32
CA ASN A 49 -4.06 -3.00 -20.17
C ASN A 49 -2.87 -3.57 -19.40
N PRO A 50 -1.64 -3.45 -19.97
CA PRO A 50 -0.47 -4.09 -19.41
C PRO A 50 0.01 -3.37 -18.17
N TYR A 51 0.53 -4.12 -17.20
CA TYR A 51 1.30 -3.63 -16.07
C TYR A 51 2.46 -4.60 -15.80
N PHE A 52 3.43 -4.20 -14.98
CA PHE A 52 4.54 -5.07 -14.61
C PHE A 52 4.76 -5.12 -13.11
N VAL A 53 5.39 -6.19 -12.68
CA VAL A 53 5.92 -6.35 -11.33
C VAL A 53 7.43 -6.58 -11.45
N ALA A 54 8.21 -5.68 -10.87
CA ALA A 54 9.65 -5.77 -10.77
C ALA A 54 10.05 -6.22 -9.36
N THR A 55 10.96 -7.18 -9.23
CA THR A 55 11.47 -7.66 -7.93
C THR A 55 12.99 -7.67 -7.94
N ILE A 56 13.59 -7.25 -6.82
CA ILE A 56 15.03 -7.36 -6.60
C ILE A 56 15.28 -8.44 -5.57
N ASP A 57 16.00 -9.51 -5.97
CA ASP A 57 16.38 -10.67 -5.13
C ASP A 57 15.21 -11.28 -4.35
N ASP A 58 13.97 -11.14 -4.83
CA ASP A 58 12.73 -11.50 -4.13
C ASP A 58 12.55 -10.83 -2.74
N GLN A 59 13.34 -9.78 -2.45
CA GLN A 59 13.30 -9.06 -1.18
C GLN A 59 12.39 -7.82 -1.21
N ILE A 60 12.36 -7.11 -2.35
CA ILE A 60 11.54 -5.93 -2.54
C ILE A 60 10.90 -5.96 -3.91
N SER A 61 9.66 -5.49 -4.00
CA SER A 61 8.90 -5.47 -5.25
C SER A 61 8.32 -4.09 -5.53
N PHE A 62 8.13 -3.82 -6.81
CA PHE A 62 7.49 -2.65 -7.37
C PHE A 62 6.43 -3.09 -8.37
N THR A 63 5.22 -2.59 -8.23
CA THR A 63 4.14 -2.82 -9.19
C THR A 63 3.84 -1.53 -9.92
N SER A 64 3.92 -1.56 -11.25
CA SER A 64 3.59 -0.40 -12.08
C SER A 64 2.09 -0.17 -12.16
N THR A 65 1.74 1.01 -12.64
CA THR A 65 0.39 1.31 -13.11
C THR A 65 0.20 0.75 -14.54
N SER A 66 -1.03 0.73 -15.03
CA SER A 66 -1.32 0.30 -16.41
C SER A 66 -0.79 1.26 -17.49
N LYS A 67 -0.33 2.43 -17.11
CA LYS A 67 0.22 3.47 -18.01
C LYS A 67 1.53 3.96 -17.43
N TRP A 68 2.52 3.08 -17.33
CA TRP A 68 3.84 3.51 -16.89
C TRP A 68 4.55 4.28 -18.01
N ASN A 69 5.15 5.38 -17.62
CA ASN A 69 6.04 6.17 -18.46
C ASN A 69 7.01 6.90 -17.54
N ASP A 70 8.29 6.55 -17.62
CA ASP A 70 9.36 7.08 -16.77
C ASP A 70 9.05 6.96 -15.27
N GLU A 71 8.53 5.79 -14.86
CA GLU A 71 8.31 5.51 -13.44
C GLU A 71 9.64 5.25 -12.74
N GLU A 72 9.89 6.01 -11.68
CA GLU A 72 11.12 5.95 -10.89
C GLU A 72 10.97 5.02 -9.70
N TRP A 73 12.03 4.24 -9.40
CA TRP A 73 12.13 3.40 -8.21
C TRP A 73 13.51 3.52 -7.60
N ILE A 74 13.58 4.08 -6.38
CA ILE A 74 14.83 4.32 -5.65
C ILE A 74 14.96 3.31 -4.51
N ILE A 75 16.05 2.55 -4.49
CA ILE A 75 16.37 1.58 -3.45
C ILE A 75 17.78 1.84 -2.92
N ARG A 76 17.93 1.75 -1.60
CA ARG A 76 19.18 1.94 -0.89
C ARG A 76 19.70 0.63 -0.32
N ASN A 77 21.03 0.57 -0.17
CA ASN A 77 21.72 -0.48 0.53
C ASN A 77 21.46 -1.88 -0.06
N ILE A 78 21.65 -2.04 -1.37
CA ILE A 78 21.52 -3.34 -2.05
C ILE A 78 22.89 -3.98 -2.25
N PRO A 79 22.99 -5.32 -2.26
CA PRO A 79 24.25 -6.01 -2.51
C PRO A 79 24.73 -5.86 -3.96
N ARG A 80 26.04 -5.96 -4.17
CA ARG A 80 26.68 -5.81 -5.49
C ARG A 80 26.16 -6.78 -6.54
N ASN A 81 25.79 -7.99 -6.14
CA ASN A 81 25.31 -9.06 -7.02
C ASN A 81 23.79 -9.14 -7.14
N ALA A 82 23.09 -8.05 -6.80
CA ALA A 82 21.64 -8.00 -6.86
C ALA A 82 21.12 -8.20 -8.29
N LYS A 83 20.00 -8.88 -8.39
CA LYS A 83 19.30 -9.22 -9.64
C LYS A 83 17.94 -8.56 -9.70
N LEU A 84 17.53 -8.18 -10.89
CA LEU A 84 16.19 -7.65 -11.17
C LEU A 84 15.41 -8.62 -12.04
N LEU A 85 14.25 -9.06 -11.56
CA LEU A 85 13.26 -9.80 -12.33
C LEU A 85 12.07 -8.90 -12.62
N VAL A 86 11.69 -8.80 -13.90
CA VAL A 86 10.50 -8.05 -14.32
C VAL A 86 9.50 -9.00 -14.98
N LYS A 87 8.30 -9.10 -14.41
CA LYS A 87 7.18 -9.87 -14.94
C LYS A 87 6.11 -8.92 -15.47
N VAL A 88 5.62 -9.17 -16.67
CA VAL A 88 4.61 -8.34 -17.33
C VAL A 88 3.30 -9.11 -17.40
N TYR A 89 2.21 -8.41 -17.08
CA TYR A 89 0.85 -8.96 -17.04
C TYR A 89 -0.10 -8.06 -17.83
N ASN A 90 -1.20 -8.64 -18.30
CA ASN A 90 -2.35 -7.91 -18.80
C ASN A 90 -3.47 -7.96 -17.77
N LYS A 91 -3.89 -6.79 -17.29
CA LYS A 91 -4.95 -6.67 -16.28
C LYS A 91 -6.28 -7.15 -16.86
N ASN A 92 -6.94 -8.04 -16.13
CA ASN A 92 -8.24 -8.55 -16.53
C ASN A 92 -9.37 -7.77 -15.83
N GLU A 93 -10.17 -7.03 -16.60
CA GLU A 93 -11.27 -6.22 -16.08
C GLU A 93 -12.47 -7.06 -15.55
N LYS A 94 -12.53 -8.34 -15.88
CA LYS A 94 -13.67 -9.23 -15.56
C LYS A 94 -13.51 -10.02 -14.26
N GLY A 95 -12.55 -9.68 -13.40
CA GLY A 95 -12.38 -10.33 -12.08
C GLY A 95 -11.72 -11.72 -12.12
N CYS A 96 -11.26 -12.18 -13.28
CA CYS A 96 -10.37 -13.35 -13.38
C CYS A 96 -8.92 -12.97 -13.08
N ASP A 97 -8.05 -13.97 -12.88
CA ASP A 97 -6.62 -13.75 -12.72
C ASP A 97 -6.05 -12.97 -13.91
N ASP A 98 -5.11 -12.06 -13.62
CA ASP A 98 -4.45 -11.28 -14.65
C ASP A 98 -3.61 -12.20 -15.56
N ASN A 99 -3.65 -11.95 -16.85
CA ASN A 99 -2.97 -12.79 -17.82
C ASN A 99 -1.46 -12.49 -17.83
N TYR A 100 -0.65 -13.48 -17.52
CA TYR A 100 0.79 -13.39 -17.64
C TYR A 100 1.21 -13.25 -19.11
N ILE A 101 1.98 -12.21 -19.43
CA ILE A 101 2.50 -11.96 -20.78
C ILE A 101 3.90 -12.58 -20.93
N GLY A 102 4.80 -12.33 -19.98
CA GLY A 102 6.16 -12.80 -20.04
C GLY A 102 7.05 -12.09 -19.02
N GLN A 103 8.36 -12.37 -19.09
CA GLN A 103 9.35 -11.83 -18.16
C GLN A 103 10.72 -11.67 -18.80
N PHE A 104 11.57 -10.91 -18.11
CA PHE A 104 13.02 -10.91 -18.32
C PHE A 104 13.75 -10.74 -16.98
N GLU A 105 15.02 -11.14 -16.94
CA GLU A 105 15.88 -11.02 -15.76
C GLU A 105 17.17 -10.28 -16.11
N ILE A 106 17.63 -9.42 -15.21
CA ILE A 106 18.94 -8.77 -15.24
C ILE A 106 19.75 -9.32 -14.07
N LEU A 107 20.79 -10.11 -14.40
CA LEU A 107 21.58 -10.84 -13.40
C LEU A 107 22.52 -9.93 -12.58
N ASN A 108 22.84 -8.75 -13.08
CA ASN A 108 23.65 -7.75 -12.40
C ASN A 108 23.15 -6.36 -12.73
N ILE A 109 22.59 -5.69 -11.73
CA ILE A 109 22.01 -4.35 -11.88
C ILE A 109 22.99 -3.22 -11.53
N ILE A 110 24.20 -3.58 -11.05
CA ILE A 110 25.24 -2.61 -10.75
C ILE A 110 26.08 -2.36 -12.00
N ASN A 111 26.31 -1.08 -12.34
CA ASN A 111 26.96 -0.65 -13.59
C ASN A 111 26.29 -1.24 -14.84
N TYR A 112 24.97 -1.24 -14.84
CA TYR A 112 24.15 -1.81 -15.90
C TYR A 112 24.13 -0.92 -17.14
N ASP A 113 24.35 -1.54 -18.31
CA ASP A 113 24.19 -0.91 -19.61
C ASP A 113 22.91 -1.40 -20.28
N ALA A 114 21.99 -0.49 -20.55
CA ALA A 114 20.72 -0.81 -21.18
C ALA A 114 20.92 -1.26 -22.64
N PRO A 115 20.35 -2.41 -23.07
CA PRO A 115 20.42 -2.80 -24.47
C PRO A 115 19.67 -1.77 -25.35
N PRO A 116 20.23 -1.37 -26.51
CA PRO A 116 19.65 -0.32 -27.36
C PRO A 116 18.20 -0.58 -27.78
N ASN A 117 17.85 -1.85 -27.96
CA ASN A 117 16.49 -2.27 -28.37
C ASN A 117 15.60 -2.66 -27.18
N GLY A 118 16.04 -2.38 -25.95
CA GLY A 118 15.34 -2.83 -24.74
C GLY A 118 15.48 -4.32 -24.46
N HIS A 119 14.95 -4.78 -23.33
CA HIS A 119 14.89 -6.19 -22.94
C HIS A 119 13.80 -6.93 -23.66
N ILE A 120 14.12 -8.12 -24.16
CA ILE A 120 13.11 -9.01 -24.78
C ILE A 120 12.28 -9.64 -23.68
N ILE A 121 10.95 -9.45 -23.75
CA ILE A 121 9.99 -10.13 -22.90
C ILE A 121 9.73 -11.52 -23.47
N ILE A 122 9.92 -12.56 -22.67
CA ILE A 122 9.77 -13.96 -23.06
C ILE A 122 8.64 -14.59 -22.22
N ASP A 123 7.70 -15.27 -22.87
CA ASP A 123 6.66 -16.01 -22.18
C ASP A 123 7.12 -17.38 -21.65
N SER A 124 6.21 -18.12 -21.01
CA SER A 124 6.50 -19.48 -20.47
C SER A 124 6.82 -20.53 -21.54
N TYR A 125 6.56 -20.25 -22.82
CA TYR A 125 6.87 -21.12 -23.96
C TYR A 125 8.13 -20.69 -24.71
N GLY A 126 8.87 -19.68 -24.22
CA GLY A 126 10.05 -19.14 -24.89
C GLY A 126 9.75 -18.21 -26.06
N GLN A 127 8.50 -17.77 -26.24
CA GLN A 127 8.12 -16.88 -27.33
C GLN A 127 8.37 -15.42 -26.96
N HIS A 128 8.83 -14.66 -27.95
CA HIS A 128 9.04 -13.23 -27.85
C HIS A 128 7.70 -12.46 -27.85
N LYS A 129 7.45 -11.64 -26.84
CA LYS A 129 6.18 -10.89 -26.63
C LYS A 129 6.32 -9.38 -26.79
N GLY A 130 7.53 -8.87 -26.86
CA GLY A 130 7.79 -7.43 -26.99
C GLY A 130 9.09 -7.02 -26.35
N HIS A 131 9.31 -5.71 -26.27
CA HIS A 131 10.49 -5.10 -25.69
C HIS A 131 10.13 -4.22 -24.50
N PHE A 132 10.98 -4.23 -23.50
CA PHE A 132 10.85 -3.41 -22.28
C PHE A 132 12.09 -2.53 -22.13
N HIS A 133 11.87 -1.23 -21.96
CA HIS A 133 12.92 -0.24 -21.83
C HIS A 133 13.02 0.27 -20.39
N LEU A 134 14.19 0.19 -19.82
CA LEU A 134 14.54 0.76 -18.52
C LEU A 134 15.99 1.25 -18.50
N SER A 135 16.32 2.12 -17.57
CA SER A 135 17.67 2.49 -17.20
C SER A 135 17.90 2.28 -15.72
N ILE A 136 19.16 1.98 -15.34
CA ILE A 136 19.55 1.81 -13.95
C ILE A 136 20.82 2.61 -13.71
N ASP A 137 20.71 3.58 -12.80
CA ASP A 137 21.87 4.28 -12.25
C ASP A 137 22.24 3.65 -10.91
N SER A 138 23.52 3.34 -10.73
CA SER A 138 24.04 2.76 -9.50
C SER A 138 25.22 3.55 -8.97
N LYS A 139 25.27 3.73 -7.66
CA LYS A 139 26.40 4.33 -6.96
C LYS A 139 26.68 3.58 -5.67
N LYS A 140 27.94 3.58 -5.23
CA LYS A 140 28.30 3.00 -3.94
C LYS A 140 27.52 3.71 -2.82
N SER A 141 26.96 2.94 -1.89
CA SER A 141 26.19 3.48 -0.77
C SER A 141 27.08 4.37 0.10
N SER A 142 26.54 5.53 0.50
CA SER A 142 27.19 6.41 1.46
C SER A 142 27.19 5.80 2.85
N ASN A 143 27.98 6.35 3.77
CA ASN A 143 27.99 5.92 5.18
C ASN A 143 26.58 6.00 5.82
N GLU A 144 25.78 6.98 5.42
CA GLU A 144 24.40 7.13 5.89
C GLU A 144 23.50 6.02 5.34
N THR A 145 23.57 5.75 4.03
CA THR A 145 22.70 4.76 3.40
C THR A 145 23.11 3.32 3.71
N GLN A 146 24.36 3.06 4.05
CA GLN A 146 24.83 1.76 4.54
C GLN A 146 24.25 1.39 5.91
N GLN A 147 23.85 2.36 6.72
CA GLN A 147 23.19 2.13 8.02
C GLN A 147 21.70 1.78 7.87
N LEU A 148 21.12 1.99 6.70
CA LEU A 148 19.73 1.62 6.44
C LEU A 148 19.60 0.10 6.33
N PRO A 149 18.43 -0.48 6.64
CA PRO A 149 18.14 -1.86 6.31
C PRO A 149 18.41 -2.15 4.83
N ARG A 150 18.84 -3.37 4.50
CA ARG A 150 19.02 -3.77 3.11
C ARG A 150 17.71 -3.64 2.33
N TYR A 151 17.81 -3.29 1.06
CA TYR A 151 16.67 -3.11 0.14
C TYR A 151 15.69 -2.04 0.62
N THR A 152 16.17 -0.98 1.28
CA THR A 152 15.31 0.11 1.75
C THR A 152 14.73 0.89 0.58
N PHE A 153 13.40 0.92 0.48
CA PHE A 153 12.69 1.80 -0.45
C PHE A 153 12.87 3.27 -0.04
N ASP A 154 13.29 4.11 -0.99
CA ASP A 154 13.57 5.54 -0.75
C ASP A 154 12.84 6.50 -1.71
N GLY A 155 11.85 5.97 -2.43
CA GLY A 155 10.93 6.82 -3.18
C GLY A 155 10.86 6.57 -4.69
N PRO A 156 10.14 7.42 -5.37
CA PRO A 156 9.15 8.38 -4.84
C PRO A 156 7.95 7.72 -4.18
N CYS A 157 7.28 8.41 -3.25
CA CYS A 157 6.04 7.91 -2.67
C CYS A 157 4.98 7.78 -3.76
N ARG A 158 4.18 6.72 -3.67
CA ARG A 158 3.13 6.42 -4.65
C ARG A 158 1.85 6.07 -3.94
N TYR A 159 0.73 6.36 -4.56
CA TYR A 159 -0.57 5.97 -4.05
C TYR A 159 -1.36 5.17 -5.07
N SER A 160 -2.22 4.31 -4.58
CA SER A 160 -3.30 3.69 -5.34
C SER A 160 -4.59 3.77 -4.53
N ARG A 161 -5.72 3.85 -5.24
CA ARG A 161 -7.06 3.89 -4.67
C ARG A 161 -7.91 2.78 -5.28
N TYR A 162 -8.62 2.07 -4.43
CA TYR A 162 -9.59 1.07 -4.82
C TYR A 162 -10.94 1.41 -4.21
N ASP A 163 -11.98 1.45 -5.02
CA ASP A 163 -13.33 1.69 -4.57
C ASP A 163 -14.10 0.39 -4.42
N PHE A 164 -14.81 0.23 -3.30
CA PHE A 164 -15.62 -0.94 -3.00
C PHE A 164 -17.09 -0.59 -2.90
N LEU A 165 -17.95 -1.45 -3.48
CA LEU A 165 -19.37 -1.46 -3.15
C LEU A 165 -19.58 -2.33 -1.90
N PRO A 166 -20.34 -1.87 -0.89
CA PRO A 166 -20.65 -2.68 0.27
C PRO A 166 -21.49 -3.89 -0.13
N ILE A 167 -21.19 -5.06 0.46
CA ILE A 167 -21.93 -6.30 0.24
C ILE A 167 -23.36 -6.22 0.81
N SER A 168 -23.61 -5.32 1.75
CA SER A 168 -24.91 -5.15 2.38
C SER A 168 -25.81 -4.23 1.55
N HIS A 169 -27.02 -4.70 1.23
CA HIS A 169 -28.07 -3.95 0.54
C HIS A 169 -28.52 -2.66 1.28
N TYR A 170 -27.88 -2.30 2.38
CA TYR A 170 -28.29 -1.18 3.25
C TYR A 170 -27.62 0.15 2.93
N THR A 171 -26.58 0.19 2.11
CA THR A 171 -25.93 1.46 1.74
C THR A 171 -25.47 1.42 0.28
N GLU A 172 -25.89 2.42 -0.50
CA GLU A 172 -25.40 2.67 -1.88
C GLU A 172 -24.04 3.37 -1.89
N ARG A 173 -23.37 3.50 -0.74
CA ARG A 173 -22.16 4.28 -0.59
C ARG A 173 -20.94 3.46 -1.01
N ILE A 174 -20.14 4.03 -1.89
CA ILE A 174 -18.82 3.51 -2.30
C ILE A 174 -17.80 3.87 -1.22
N TYR A 175 -17.01 2.88 -0.78
CA TYR A 175 -15.91 3.06 0.15
C TYR A 175 -14.59 2.97 -0.60
N SER A 176 -13.70 3.92 -0.33
CA SER A 176 -12.37 3.92 -0.92
C SER A 176 -11.36 3.36 0.06
N THR A 177 -10.49 2.49 -0.44
CA THR A 177 -9.27 2.07 0.25
C THR A 177 -8.07 2.66 -0.47
N TRP A 178 -7.18 3.24 0.29
CA TRP A 178 -5.97 3.86 -0.17
C TRP A 178 -4.77 3.05 0.27
N THR A 179 -3.79 2.91 -0.62
CA THR A 179 -2.48 2.32 -0.33
C THR A 179 -1.42 3.33 -0.75
N ILE A 180 -0.60 3.76 0.20
CA ILE A 180 0.49 4.71 -0.05
C ILE A 180 1.81 4.02 0.27
N GLN A 181 2.69 3.91 -0.72
CA GLN A 181 4.04 3.43 -0.52
C GLN A 181 4.88 4.53 0.12
N LEU A 182 5.36 4.29 1.35
CA LEU A 182 6.16 5.23 2.11
C LEU A 182 7.64 4.85 2.10
N ARG A 183 8.50 5.86 2.11
CA ARG A 183 9.95 5.69 2.20
C ARG A 183 10.37 5.31 3.62
N ARG A 184 11.34 4.40 3.73
CA ARG A 184 12.13 4.10 4.93
C ARG A 184 11.30 3.69 6.17
N ILE A 185 10.17 2.99 6.00
CA ILE A 185 9.32 2.57 7.14
C ILE A 185 10.14 1.83 8.19
N LEU A 186 10.99 0.89 7.77
CA LEU A 186 11.79 0.05 8.68
C LEU A 186 12.89 0.80 9.43
N SER A 187 13.14 2.07 9.08
CA SER A 187 14.04 2.94 9.86
C SER A 187 13.34 3.57 11.07
N TYR A 188 12.01 3.52 11.12
CA TYR A 188 11.19 4.07 12.20
C TYR A 188 10.54 3.00 13.08
N PHE A 189 10.35 1.79 12.54
CA PHE A 189 9.77 0.66 13.24
C PHE A 189 10.73 -0.53 13.16
N SER A 190 11.18 -0.99 14.32
CA SER A 190 12.11 -2.12 14.38
C SER A 190 11.43 -3.43 13.99
N SER A 191 12.22 -4.43 13.61
CA SER A 191 11.71 -5.76 13.29
C SER A 191 11.00 -6.42 14.46
N ASP A 192 11.40 -6.10 15.70
CA ASP A 192 10.84 -6.69 16.92
C ASP A 192 9.48 -6.09 17.28
N GLU A 193 9.15 -4.93 16.73
CA GLU A 193 7.86 -4.26 16.92
C GLU A 193 6.80 -4.74 15.93
N ARG A 194 7.20 -5.55 14.93
CA ARG A 194 6.28 -6.10 13.94
C ARG A 194 5.40 -7.18 14.55
N GLN A 195 4.15 -7.17 14.15
CA GLN A 195 3.20 -8.19 14.58
C GLN A 195 2.70 -9.03 13.41
N GLN A 196 2.66 -10.34 13.62
CA GLN A 196 1.98 -11.26 12.70
C GLN A 196 0.47 -11.18 12.94
N TRP A 197 -0.18 -10.35 12.19
CA TRP A 197 -1.60 -10.07 12.35
C TRP A 197 -2.50 -11.30 12.17
N ASN A 198 -2.23 -12.13 11.18
CA ASN A 198 -3.09 -13.27 10.82
C ASN A 198 -2.98 -14.49 11.74
N ARG A 199 -1.90 -14.62 12.54
CA ARG A 199 -1.70 -15.76 13.45
C ARG A 199 -2.13 -15.50 14.88
N GLN A 200 -2.13 -14.26 15.33
CA GLN A 200 -2.41 -13.90 16.72
C GLN A 200 -3.82 -13.33 16.93
N TYR A 201 -4.54 -13.04 15.86
CA TYR A 201 -5.83 -12.37 15.93
C TYR A 201 -6.98 -13.36 16.03
N LYS A 202 -7.21 -13.88 17.23
CA LYS A 202 -8.30 -14.85 17.54
C LYS A 202 -9.69 -14.40 17.08
N PRO A 203 -10.13 -13.13 17.18
CA PRO A 203 -11.46 -12.72 16.73
C PRO A 203 -11.69 -12.87 15.23
N VAL A 204 -10.66 -12.63 14.39
CA VAL A 204 -10.79 -12.89 12.94
C VAL A 204 -10.96 -14.37 12.67
N GLN A 205 -10.26 -15.23 13.42
CA GLN A 205 -10.41 -16.68 13.32
C GLN A 205 -11.80 -17.15 13.77
N GLN A 206 -12.38 -16.54 14.80
CA GLN A 206 -13.71 -16.88 15.32
C GLN A 206 -14.84 -16.39 14.43
N VAL A 207 -14.81 -15.12 13.99
CA VAL A 207 -15.83 -14.57 13.08
C VAL A 207 -15.86 -15.33 11.75
N THR A 208 -14.72 -15.79 11.29
CA THR A 208 -14.64 -16.57 10.05
C THR A 208 -15.13 -18.01 10.24
N SER A 209 -14.88 -18.66 11.39
CA SER A 209 -15.38 -20.02 11.67
C SER A 209 -16.89 -20.05 11.91
N ASP A 210 -17.45 -19.06 12.60
CA ASP A 210 -18.85 -18.99 12.99
C ASP A 210 -19.78 -18.60 11.83
N TYR A 211 -19.30 -17.73 10.92
CA TYR A 211 -20.13 -17.22 9.82
C TYR A 211 -20.21 -18.11 8.58
N LEU A 212 -19.22 -18.96 8.33
CA LEU A 212 -19.09 -19.71 7.07
C LEU A 212 -18.89 -21.23 7.23
N GLY A 213 -18.77 -21.75 8.43
CA GLY A 213 -18.64 -23.19 8.66
C GLY A 213 -17.40 -23.83 8.01
N ILE A 214 -16.37 -23.06 7.67
CA ILE A 214 -15.19 -23.48 6.92
C ILE A 214 -13.96 -23.44 7.81
N SER A 215 -13.34 -24.57 7.99
CA SER A 215 -12.30 -24.85 8.98
C SER A 215 -10.89 -24.35 8.65
N THR A 216 -10.66 -23.53 7.60
CA THR A 216 -9.30 -23.05 7.26
C THR A 216 -9.28 -21.58 6.86
N THR A 217 -8.60 -20.79 7.68
CA THR A 217 -8.40 -19.34 7.57
C THR A 217 -7.85 -18.91 6.20
N HIS A 218 -7.06 -19.77 5.56
CA HIS A 218 -6.41 -19.48 4.27
C HIS A 218 -7.37 -19.47 3.09
N ASN A 219 -8.32 -20.42 3.04
CA ASN A 219 -9.32 -20.51 1.96
C ASN A 219 -10.35 -19.39 2.05
N MET A 220 -10.56 -18.86 3.24
CA MET A 220 -11.53 -17.80 3.50
C MET A 220 -11.01 -16.43 3.11
N MET A 221 -9.73 -16.16 3.34
CA MET A 221 -9.09 -14.94 2.83
C MET A 221 -9.11 -14.91 1.31
N ALA A 222 -8.79 -16.02 0.66
CA ALA A 222 -8.88 -16.18 -0.79
C ALA A 222 -10.32 -16.06 -1.32
N LEU A 223 -11.31 -16.61 -0.59
CA LEU A 223 -12.72 -16.51 -0.96
C LEU A 223 -13.28 -15.10 -0.73
N ALA A 224 -12.92 -14.44 0.38
CA ALA A 224 -13.25 -13.06 0.63
C ALA A 224 -12.61 -12.16 -0.43
N GLN A 225 -11.34 -12.33 -0.76
CA GLN A 225 -10.67 -11.63 -1.85
C GLN A 225 -11.39 -11.87 -3.19
N LYS A 226 -11.75 -13.11 -3.51
CA LYS A 226 -12.46 -13.45 -4.74
C LYS A 226 -13.84 -12.81 -4.79
N THR A 227 -14.62 -12.91 -3.72
CA THR A 227 -15.96 -12.33 -3.62
C THR A 227 -15.92 -10.81 -3.61
N PHE A 228 -14.90 -10.20 -3.00
CA PHE A 228 -14.67 -8.76 -3.04
C PHE A 228 -14.21 -8.30 -4.41
N ASN A 229 -13.34 -9.04 -5.09
CA ASN A 229 -12.84 -8.69 -6.42
C ASN A 229 -13.93 -8.81 -7.52
N GLU A 230 -14.87 -9.74 -7.40
CA GLU A 230 -15.94 -9.93 -8.39
C GLU A 230 -17.02 -8.83 -8.38
N LYS A 231 -17.16 -8.08 -7.28
CA LYS A 231 -18.20 -7.04 -7.11
C LYS A 231 -17.65 -5.62 -7.03
N THR A 232 -16.38 -5.41 -7.30
CA THR A 232 -15.74 -4.12 -7.15
C THR A 232 -15.98 -3.25 -8.38
N VAL A 233 -16.61 -2.09 -8.21
CA VAL A 233 -16.53 -1.02 -9.20
C VAL A 233 -15.11 -0.46 -9.10
N ARG A 234 -14.24 -0.89 -10.03
CA ARG A 234 -12.85 -0.47 -10.06
C ARG A 234 -12.74 0.92 -10.67
N HIS A 235 -12.55 1.92 -9.83
CA HIS A 235 -11.85 3.12 -10.22
C HIS A 235 -10.44 3.03 -9.66
N ASP A 236 -9.52 2.41 -10.41
CA ASP A 236 -8.11 2.38 -10.06
C ASP A 236 -7.53 3.76 -10.34
N GLU A 237 -7.40 4.55 -9.30
CA GLU A 237 -6.65 5.78 -9.34
C GLU A 237 -5.29 5.54 -8.70
N ASN A 238 -4.23 6.00 -9.36
CA ASN A 238 -2.88 5.88 -8.87
C ASN A 238 -2.03 7.07 -9.32
N GLY A 239 -0.92 7.29 -8.63
CA GLY A 239 -0.01 8.38 -8.95
C GLY A 239 1.15 8.48 -7.97
N GLN A 240 1.98 9.51 -8.18
CA GLN A 240 3.08 9.85 -7.28
C GLN A 240 2.66 10.95 -6.32
N LEU A 241 3.21 10.91 -5.10
CA LEU A 241 3.05 11.92 -4.07
C LEU A 241 4.44 12.50 -3.77
N ARG A 242 4.65 13.77 -4.09
CA ARG A 242 5.93 14.47 -3.92
C ARG A 242 5.95 15.43 -2.74
N SER A 243 4.77 15.77 -2.22
CA SER A 243 4.61 16.78 -1.19
C SER A 243 3.42 16.50 -0.27
N ALA A 244 3.34 17.22 0.84
CA ALA A 244 2.16 17.25 1.70
C ALA A 244 0.92 17.76 0.93
N ASP A 245 1.10 18.72 0.03
CA ASP A 245 0.04 19.26 -0.82
C ASP A 245 -0.56 18.19 -1.74
N ASP A 246 0.29 17.33 -2.31
CA ASP A 246 -0.21 16.20 -3.14
C ASP A 246 -1.07 15.26 -2.30
N LEU A 247 -0.65 14.93 -1.08
CA LEU A 247 -1.43 14.09 -0.16
C LEU A 247 -2.80 14.72 0.13
N TRP A 248 -2.84 16.01 0.42
CA TRP A 248 -4.10 16.73 0.64
C TRP A 248 -5.01 16.72 -0.59
N LYS A 249 -4.48 17.13 -1.74
CA LYS A 249 -5.27 17.35 -2.97
C LYS A 249 -5.69 16.05 -3.66
N LEU A 250 -4.80 15.05 -3.70
CA LEU A 250 -5.03 13.83 -4.47
C LEU A 250 -5.69 12.72 -3.65
N VAL A 251 -5.45 12.70 -2.34
CA VAL A 251 -5.87 11.59 -1.48
C VAL A 251 -6.96 12.00 -0.50
N LEU A 252 -6.77 13.06 0.26
CA LEU A 252 -7.63 13.41 1.40
C LEU A 252 -8.78 14.35 1.04
N MET A 253 -8.67 15.09 -0.05
CA MET A 253 -9.72 15.99 -0.54
C MET A 253 -10.79 15.21 -1.31
N ASP A 254 -12.05 15.49 -1.03
CA ASP A 254 -13.16 14.98 -1.84
C ASP A 254 -13.18 15.70 -3.20
N LYS A 255 -12.97 14.96 -4.27
CA LYS A 255 -12.85 15.51 -5.63
C LYS A 255 -14.14 16.11 -6.16
N THR A 256 -15.28 15.59 -5.69
CA THR A 256 -16.60 16.04 -6.14
C THR A 256 -16.90 17.45 -5.68
N ILE A 257 -16.55 17.77 -4.42
CA ILE A 257 -16.84 19.07 -3.82
C ILE A 257 -15.57 19.91 -3.60
N GLN A 258 -14.39 19.38 -3.93
CA GLN A 258 -13.08 19.99 -3.70
C GLN A 258 -12.87 20.52 -2.27
N GLN A 259 -13.37 19.78 -1.31
CA GLN A 259 -13.30 20.12 0.11
C GLN A 259 -12.87 18.90 0.93
N ILE A 260 -12.25 19.15 2.07
CA ILE A 260 -11.96 18.11 3.05
C ILE A 260 -13.26 17.84 3.84
N ARG A 261 -13.65 16.57 3.91
CA ARG A 261 -14.81 16.15 4.68
C ARG A 261 -14.40 15.62 6.06
N PRO A 262 -15.22 15.86 7.10
CA PRO A 262 -15.01 15.24 8.40
C PRO A 262 -15.24 13.72 8.29
N ARG A 263 -14.14 12.96 8.34
CA ARG A 263 -14.14 11.49 8.20
C ARG A 263 -13.13 10.87 9.16
N ILE A 264 -13.45 9.66 9.60
CA ILE A 264 -12.55 8.81 10.34
C ILE A 264 -12.08 7.69 9.40
N TYR A 265 -10.80 7.40 9.44
CA TYR A 265 -10.14 6.34 8.69
C TYR A 265 -9.53 5.33 9.66
N THR A 266 -9.65 4.05 9.35
CA THR A 266 -8.80 3.03 9.95
C THR A 266 -7.58 2.84 9.09
N TYR A 267 -6.41 2.63 9.71
CA TYR A 267 -5.16 2.44 8.98
C TYR A 267 -4.31 1.31 9.53
N ILE A 268 -3.44 0.81 8.65
CA ILE A 268 -2.30 -0.04 8.99
C ILE A 268 -1.05 0.47 8.27
N ILE A 269 0.11 0.23 8.87
CA ILE A 269 1.43 0.41 8.25
C ILE A 269 2.12 -0.94 8.28
N ASP A 270 2.49 -1.44 7.12
CA ASP A 270 3.33 -2.62 6.96
C ASP A 270 4.78 -2.23 6.63
N ASP A 271 5.59 -3.15 6.13
CA ASP A 271 7.00 -2.91 5.80
C ASP A 271 7.23 -1.86 4.70
N THR A 272 6.24 -1.61 3.86
CA THR A 272 6.37 -0.83 2.63
C THR A 272 5.26 0.19 2.42
N THR A 273 4.08 -0.01 3.04
CA THR A 273 2.88 0.78 2.74
C THR A 273 2.15 1.28 3.98
N TRP A 274 1.52 2.42 3.82
CA TRP A 274 0.45 2.94 4.66
C TRP A 274 -0.88 2.71 3.94
N GLN A 275 -1.72 1.86 4.50
CA GLN A 275 -3.03 1.52 3.94
C GLN A 275 -4.12 2.05 4.86
N PHE A 276 -5.18 2.61 4.29
CA PHE A 276 -6.31 3.08 5.08
C PHE A 276 -7.62 3.06 4.28
N THR A 277 -8.70 2.97 5.01
CA THR A 277 -10.07 3.03 4.47
C THR A 277 -10.96 3.86 5.36
N GLU A 278 -11.95 4.51 4.77
CA GLU A 278 -12.94 5.28 5.51
C GLU A 278 -13.83 4.36 6.35
N ILE A 279 -14.15 4.79 7.57
CA ILE A 279 -15.07 4.10 8.48
C ILE A 279 -16.46 4.73 8.36
N ASP A 280 -17.49 3.92 8.11
CA ASP A 280 -18.87 4.35 8.36
C ASP A 280 -19.33 3.83 9.73
N PRO A 281 -19.54 4.72 10.71
CA PRO A 281 -19.95 4.33 12.06
C PRO A 281 -21.24 3.50 12.12
N ARG A 282 -22.09 3.58 11.07
CA ARG A 282 -23.37 2.86 11.02
C ARG A 282 -23.26 1.42 10.55
N VAL A 283 -22.24 1.11 9.73
CA VAL A 283 -22.07 -0.21 9.14
C VAL A 283 -21.11 -1.06 9.97
N PHE A 284 -20.24 -0.41 10.73
CA PHE A 284 -19.19 -1.06 11.51
C PHE A 284 -19.27 -0.69 12.99
N ALA A 285 -20.43 -0.98 13.59
CA ALA A 285 -20.55 -0.96 15.05
C ALA A 285 -19.58 -1.96 15.72
N ASP A 286 -19.11 -2.96 14.96
CA ASP A 286 -18.17 -3.95 15.44
C ASP A 286 -16.74 -3.58 15.01
N SER A 287 -15.96 -3.12 15.98
CA SER A 287 -14.55 -2.69 15.80
C SER A 287 -13.64 -3.80 15.23
N THR A 288 -14.05 -5.06 15.32
CA THR A 288 -13.24 -6.22 14.90
C THR A 288 -13.09 -6.33 13.39
N ILE A 289 -14.01 -5.80 12.60
CA ILE A 289 -14.01 -5.96 11.13
C ILE A 289 -13.25 -4.83 10.43
N LYS A 290 -13.08 -3.69 11.07
CA LYS A 290 -12.49 -2.47 10.47
C LYS A 290 -11.08 -2.72 9.92
N HIS A 291 -10.20 -3.26 10.74
CA HIS A 291 -8.79 -3.51 10.38
C HIS A 291 -8.61 -4.82 9.60
N ALA A 292 -9.50 -5.79 9.73
CA ALA A 292 -9.42 -7.05 9.02
C ALA A 292 -9.41 -6.87 7.49
N ARG A 293 -10.04 -5.83 6.98
CA ARG A 293 -10.03 -5.50 5.54
C ARG A 293 -8.64 -5.08 5.06
N LEU A 294 -7.92 -4.30 5.86
CA LEU A 294 -6.58 -3.82 5.52
C LEU A 294 -5.54 -4.91 5.79
N ALA A 295 -5.70 -5.68 6.88
CA ALA A 295 -4.77 -6.72 7.29
C ALA A 295 -4.64 -7.90 6.31
N ASN A 296 -5.63 -8.12 5.45
CA ASN A 296 -5.59 -9.19 4.44
C ASN A 296 -4.47 -9.04 3.40
N TRP A 297 -3.85 -7.87 3.31
CA TRP A 297 -2.82 -7.56 2.33
C TRP A 297 -1.40 -7.74 2.86
N SER A 298 -1.23 -7.79 4.20
CA SER A 298 0.09 -7.81 4.83
C SER A 298 0.19 -8.90 5.88
N GLU A 299 1.25 -9.71 5.80
CA GLU A 299 1.53 -10.75 6.82
C GLU A 299 2.01 -10.11 8.13
N TYR A 300 2.73 -8.99 8.03
CA TYR A 300 3.32 -8.26 9.14
C TYR A 300 2.86 -6.81 9.15
N ILE A 301 2.51 -6.32 10.32
CA ILE A 301 2.10 -4.95 10.55
C ILE A 301 3.08 -4.28 11.52
N CYS A 302 3.61 -3.11 11.14
CA CYS A 302 4.45 -2.29 11.99
C CYS A 302 3.61 -1.46 12.96
N TYR A 303 2.50 -0.89 12.48
CA TYR A 303 1.62 -0.05 13.28
C TYR A 303 0.19 -0.06 12.76
N ALA A 304 -0.79 0.21 13.62
CA ALA A 304 -2.20 0.29 13.25
C ALA A 304 -2.97 1.22 14.20
N GLY A 305 -4.06 1.81 13.72
CA GLY A 305 -4.90 2.69 14.49
C GLY A 305 -6.00 3.33 13.65
N GLU A 306 -6.51 4.44 14.14
CA GLU A 306 -7.44 5.29 13.41
C GLU A 306 -6.84 6.68 13.22
N PHE A 307 -7.30 7.41 12.22
CA PHE A 307 -7.00 8.83 12.09
C PHE A 307 -8.20 9.58 11.54
N HIS A 308 -8.26 10.86 11.86
CA HIS A 308 -9.26 11.75 11.32
C HIS A 308 -8.66 13.10 10.95
N LEU A 309 -9.43 13.85 10.16
CA LEU A 309 -9.08 15.17 9.68
C LEU A 309 -9.85 16.20 10.49
N ARG A 310 -9.16 17.24 10.98
CA ARG A 310 -9.81 18.39 11.63
C ARG A 310 -9.11 19.69 11.26
N PRO A 311 -9.83 20.83 11.31
CA PRO A 311 -9.20 22.14 11.21
C PRO A 311 -8.31 22.37 12.43
N LYS A 312 -7.08 22.80 12.21
CA LYS A 312 -6.07 23.04 13.27
C LYS A 312 -6.54 24.06 14.32
N PHE A 313 -7.32 25.05 13.91
CA PHE A 313 -7.83 26.12 14.76
C PHE A 313 -9.31 25.96 15.13
N GLY A 314 -9.84 24.74 15.02
CA GLY A 314 -11.22 24.38 15.38
C GLY A 314 -12.22 24.57 14.23
N TRP A 315 -13.39 23.95 14.40
CA TRP A 315 -14.43 23.82 13.36
C TRP A 315 -15.16 25.12 12.97
N THR A 316 -14.89 26.20 13.64
CA THR A 316 -15.42 27.54 13.28
C THR A 316 -14.59 28.21 12.20
N LYS A 317 -13.39 27.70 11.88
CA LYS A 317 -12.42 28.26 10.93
C LYS A 317 -12.08 27.22 9.84
N LEU A 318 -13.08 26.81 9.08
CA LEU A 318 -12.98 25.74 8.08
C LEU A 318 -12.04 26.03 6.89
N ASN A 319 -11.70 27.29 6.65
CA ASN A 319 -10.82 27.69 5.56
C ASN A 319 -9.33 27.77 5.97
N ASP A 320 -9.04 27.47 7.22
CA ASP A 320 -7.69 27.52 7.76
C ASP A 320 -6.96 26.18 7.54
N GLU A 321 -5.78 26.07 8.13
CA GLU A 321 -4.96 24.89 8.06
C GLU A 321 -5.65 23.65 8.65
N TRP A 322 -5.48 22.52 7.99
CA TRP A 322 -5.96 21.21 8.43
C TRP A 322 -4.83 20.41 9.08
N GLU A 323 -5.19 19.54 10.00
CA GLU A 323 -4.28 18.57 10.61
C GLU A 323 -4.83 17.15 10.56
N LEU A 324 -3.91 16.20 10.59
CA LEU A 324 -4.18 14.78 10.73
C LEU A 324 -4.03 14.42 12.20
N VAL A 325 -5.06 13.84 12.79
CA VAL A 325 -5.05 13.34 14.17
C VAL A 325 -4.99 11.83 14.13
N PHE A 326 -3.87 11.27 14.54
CA PHE A 326 -3.63 9.83 14.60
C PHE A 326 -3.75 9.29 16.02
N ASP A 327 -4.25 8.08 16.14
CA ASP A 327 -4.24 7.31 17.37
C ASP A 327 -3.73 5.87 17.14
N ASN A 328 -3.72 5.08 18.22
CA ASN A 328 -3.38 3.66 18.22
C ASN A 328 -4.58 2.75 18.48
N ALA A 329 -5.81 3.21 18.20
CA ALA A 329 -7.02 2.41 18.35
C ALA A 329 -7.19 1.45 17.18
N SER A 330 -6.81 0.19 17.34
CA SER A 330 -6.99 -0.82 16.29
C SER A 330 -7.98 -1.94 16.68
N GLY A 331 -8.99 -1.61 17.46
CA GLY A 331 -9.97 -2.57 17.95
C GLY A 331 -9.42 -3.47 19.04
N THR A 332 -9.23 -4.76 18.79
CA THR A 332 -8.72 -5.70 19.80
C THR A 332 -7.20 -5.63 20.01
N TYR A 333 -6.49 -4.92 19.13
CA TYR A 333 -5.06 -4.71 19.23
C TYR A 333 -4.77 -3.21 19.20
N SER A 334 -4.20 -2.71 20.30
CA SER A 334 -3.71 -1.33 20.36
C SER A 334 -2.19 -1.37 20.44
N PRO A 335 -1.47 -0.92 19.39
CA PRO A 335 -0.03 -0.83 19.41
C PRO A 335 0.47 0.05 20.55
N ASN A 336 1.75 -0.10 20.93
CA ASN A 336 2.34 0.72 21.96
C ASN A 336 2.23 2.22 21.61
N ALA A 337 1.66 3.01 22.52
CA ALA A 337 1.50 4.46 22.36
C ALA A 337 2.83 5.21 22.19
N GLU A 338 3.93 4.70 22.75
CA GLU A 338 5.26 5.30 22.58
C GLU A 338 5.69 5.36 21.10
N LEU A 339 5.22 4.43 20.28
CA LEU A 339 5.53 4.38 18.85
C LEU A 339 4.75 5.42 18.03
N LEU A 340 3.77 6.11 18.60
CA LEU A 340 3.09 7.23 17.93
C LEU A 340 4.06 8.34 17.51
N ILE A 341 5.13 8.53 18.27
CA ILE A 341 6.18 9.49 17.89
C ILE A 341 6.95 9.04 16.65
N ASN A 342 7.17 7.73 16.48
CA ASN A 342 7.83 7.16 15.31
C ASN A 342 6.91 7.25 14.08
N LEU A 343 5.62 6.99 14.24
CA LEU A 343 4.61 7.22 13.21
C LEU A 343 4.64 8.67 12.72
N LYS A 344 4.59 9.63 13.65
CA LYS A 344 4.65 11.06 13.31
C LYS A 344 5.94 11.41 12.56
N LYS A 345 7.10 10.93 13.02
CA LYS A 345 8.38 11.15 12.35
C LYS A 345 8.41 10.56 10.95
N LEU A 346 7.90 9.34 10.75
CA LEU A 346 7.81 8.68 9.45
C LEU A 346 6.97 9.50 8.47
N LEU A 347 5.79 9.95 8.90
CA LEU A 347 4.90 10.73 8.03
C LEU A 347 5.49 12.10 7.70
N LEU A 348 6.11 12.79 8.66
CA LEU A 348 6.80 14.06 8.42
C LEU A 348 8.05 13.91 7.53
N PHE A 349 8.73 12.78 7.61
CA PHE A 349 9.84 12.48 6.70
C PHE A 349 9.36 12.30 5.25
N ASN A 350 8.22 11.65 5.06
CA ASN A 350 7.64 11.42 3.73
C ASN A 350 6.95 12.66 3.17
N PHE A 351 6.29 13.42 4.03
CA PHE A 351 5.48 14.60 3.68
C PHE A 351 5.85 15.77 4.61
N PRO A 352 6.99 16.42 4.38
CA PRO A 352 7.38 17.60 5.15
C PRO A 352 6.31 18.69 5.08
N GLY A 353 6.02 19.31 6.23
CA GLY A 353 5.00 20.36 6.32
C GLY A 353 3.59 19.87 6.66
N LEU A 354 3.36 18.56 6.81
CA LEU A 354 2.10 18.07 7.36
C LEU A 354 1.91 18.53 8.82
N ASN A 355 0.69 18.96 9.14
CA ASN A 355 0.28 19.13 10.53
C ASN A 355 -0.21 17.78 11.05
N ILE A 356 0.47 17.23 12.06
CA ILE A 356 0.15 15.93 12.63
C ILE A 356 0.10 16.04 14.16
N THR A 357 -1.01 15.60 14.73
CA THR A 357 -1.19 15.39 16.16
C THR A 357 -1.42 13.91 16.43
N THR A 358 -0.87 13.40 17.54
CA THR A 358 -0.98 12.00 17.90
C THR A 358 -1.47 11.89 19.34
N TYR A 359 -2.42 10.97 19.59
CA TYR A 359 -2.96 10.69 20.91
C TYR A 359 -2.97 9.19 21.17
N ASP A 360 -2.73 8.78 22.42
CA ASP A 360 -3.11 7.44 22.86
C ASP A 360 -4.65 7.26 22.75
N TYR A 361 -5.12 6.08 22.41
CA TYR A 361 -6.57 5.82 22.26
C TYR A 361 -7.40 6.07 23.53
N LYS A 362 -6.75 6.14 24.70
CA LYS A 362 -7.38 6.47 25.99
C LYS A 362 -7.37 7.97 26.30
N ASP A 363 -6.68 8.78 25.49
CA ASP A 363 -6.52 10.20 25.75
C ASP A 363 -7.89 10.91 25.69
N PRO A 364 -8.28 11.68 26.73
CA PRO A 364 -9.52 12.45 26.71
C PRO A 364 -9.61 13.45 25.57
N MET A 365 -8.49 14.04 25.13
CA MET A 365 -8.46 14.99 24.02
C MET A 365 -8.81 14.34 22.68
N LEU A 366 -8.45 13.06 22.49
CA LEU A 366 -8.87 12.29 21.33
C LEU A 366 -10.38 12.13 21.29
N ARG A 367 -10.99 11.75 22.43
CA ARG A 367 -12.43 11.57 22.55
C ARG A 367 -13.18 12.85 22.23
N GLU A 368 -12.75 13.97 22.80
CA GLU A 368 -13.34 15.28 22.52
C GLU A 368 -13.24 15.61 21.01
N SER A 369 -12.10 15.36 20.40
CA SER A 369 -11.88 15.61 18.97
C SER A 369 -12.84 14.79 18.10
N ILE A 370 -13.04 13.51 18.43
CA ILE A 370 -13.95 12.61 17.69
C ILE A 370 -15.41 13.05 17.89
N GLU A 371 -15.83 13.41 19.11
CA GLU A 371 -17.18 13.89 19.39
C GLU A 371 -17.51 15.16 18.59
N GLN A 372 -16.59 16.12 18.53
CA GLN A 372 -16.73 17.31 17.71
C GLN A 372 -16.87 16.97 16.21
N LEU A 373 -16.03 16.08 15.70
CA LEU A 373 -16.10 15.63 14.33
C LEU A 373 -17.45 14.97 14.01
N GLU A 374 -17.97 14.13 14.89
CA GLU A 374 -19.28 13.49 14.69
C GLU A 374 -20.42 14.50 14.63
N ILE A 375 -20.40 15.52 15.49
CA ILE A 375 -21.41 16.60 15.48
C ILE A 375 -21.40 17.30 14.12
N ILE A 376 -20.23 17.63 13.61
CA ILE A 376 -20.06 18.32 12.33
C ILE A 376 -20.49 17.39 11.17
N ALA A 377 -20.08 16.11 11.18
CA ALA A 377 -20.47 15.15 10.16
C ALA A 377 -22.00 14.97 10.05
N ARG A 378 -22.70 15.02 11.19
CA ARG A 378 -24.17 15.00 11.21
C ARG A 378 -24.79 16.25 10.57
N ARG A 379 -24.20 17.43 10.79
CA ARG A 379 -24.66 18.69 10.17
C ARG A 379 -24.50 18.66 8.65
N TYR A 380 -23.37 18.19 8.15
CA TYR A 380 -23.13 18.05 6.70
C TYR A 380 -24.17 17.13 6.02
N LYS A 381 -24.62 16.06 6.69
CA LYS A 381 -25.66 15.18 6.14
C LYS A 381 -27.03 15.85 6.03
N ASN A 382 -27.36 16.70 6.97
CA ASN A 382 -28.67 17.37 6.99
C ASN A 382 -28.75 18.49 5.94
N THR A 383 -27.64 19.18 5.66
CA THR A 383 -27.57 20.22 4.62
C THR A 383 -27.63 19.63 3.21
N GLY A 384 -26.93 18.53 2.93
CA GLY A 384 -26.96 17.86 1.61
C GLY A 384 -28.30 17.17 1.25
N ARG A 385 -29.20 17.00 2.23
CA ARG A 385 -30.58 16.53 1.97
C ARG A 385 -31.56 17.64 1.61
N GLN A 386 -31.21 18.90 1.82
CA GLN A 386 -32.05 20.06 1.47
C GLN A 386 -31.76 20.60 0.05
N GLU A 387 -30.69 20.12 -0.59
CA GLU A 387 -30.31 20.55 -1.95
C GLU A 387 -30.63 19.48 -3.02
N GLN A 388 -31.31 18.37 -2.67
CA GLN A 388 -31.92 17.40 -3.57
C GLN A 388 -33.44 17.46 -3.48
#